data_93a55494a6afab642e8f8b20b8a6b240
#
_entry.id   93a55494a6afab642e8f8b20b8a6b240
#
_cell.length_a   1.000
_cell.length_b   1.000
_cell.length_c   1.000
_cell.angle_alpha   90.00
_cell.angle_beta   90.00
_cell.angle_gamma   90.00
#
_symmetry.space_group_name_H-M   'P 1'
#
loop_
_entity.id
_entity.type
_entity.pdbx_description
1 polymer ?
#
loop_
_entity_poly.entity_id
_entity_poly.type
_entity_poly.pdbx_seq_one_letter_code
_entity_poly.pdbx_strand_id
1 'polypeptide(L)'
;MSAFLFQRARCSLHSFRYPGPILRDNTLRFTSTTTTSPPVAISKAKTAIYGTLVVVSTGLFAVYYFDSRSSIHRYILTPVLRNVLDAETGHKVAVKVLRSGLGPRDQVKDDELLRVKLWDDELSNPVGLAAGFDKEGEAIDGLFNLGFSWVEIGSVTPKPQPGNPKPRVFHLPADNALINRYGFPSEGHVAVLNRLKARLPAFFSPEQPEHASLREGSLLAVNLGKNKTSVPDSIEDFVSGVKAFTPYADVLVVNVSSPNTPGLRGLQTRALLHELLLGVSKARDETFAQLQTPSSSTAANASSIHKPPKIVLKIAPDLTESELVDIAEVIRESNTVDGVIVSNTTIQRPAELSDLNKTQTGSLSGPPLFPLSLTALRILRQHLPSSIPLIGAGGISSGHDALEFARAGASFVQVYTGFGYDGVGFVRRVKDEIVEELKKEGKSWNDIVKESVDKLSWKERKSEREDGEVGLLIREAEELKNWLDALNERFDAEVKVI
;
A
#
# COMPACT_ATOMS: atom_id res chain seq x y z
N MET A 1 -35.34 -29.47 -35.13
CA MET A 1 -35.73 -30.72 -34.44
C MET A 1 -35.36 -30.53 -32.98
N SER A 2 -36.17 -30.45 -31.99
CA SER A 2 -37.58 -30.59 -31.72
C SER A 2 -37.99 -29.58 -30.62
N ALA A 3 -39.14 -29.02 -30.81
CA ALA A 3 -39.87 -28.21 -29.84
C ALA A 3 -40.63 -29.09 -28.83
N PHE A 4 -40.76 -28.67 -27.56
CA PHE A 4 -41.79 -29.11 -26.65
C PHE A 4 -42.35 -27.91 -25.87
N LEU A 5 -43.46 -27.58 -26.22
CA LEU A 5 -44.81 -27.23 -25.86
C LEU A 5 -45.06 -27.02 -24.36
N PHE A 6 -45.51 -25.80 -24.08
CA PHE A 6 -46.23 -25.36 -22.86
C PHE A 6 -47.67 -25.91 -22.84
N GLN A 7 -48.09 -26.45 -21.73
CA GLN A 7 -49.50 -26.76 -21.46
C GLN A 7 -49.98 -26.01 -20.24
N ARG A 8 -50.89 -25.06 -20.50
CA ARG A 8 -51.69 -24.35 -19.47
C ARG A 8 -52.86 -25.24 -19.02
N ALA A 9 -52.99 -25.47 -17.75
CA ALA A 9 -54.25 -25.99 -17.17
C ALA A 9 -55.10 -24.83 -16.61
N ARG A 10 -56.26 -24.65 -17.22
CA ARG A 10 -57.37 -23.84 -16.68
C ARG A 10 -58.23 -24.73 -15.78
N CYS A 11 -58.44 -24.37 -14.52
CA CYS A 11 -59.50 -24.94 -13.71
C CYS A 11 -60.74 -24.01 -13.72
N SER A 12 -61.83 -24.61 -14.08
CA SER A 12 -63.15 -24.05 -14.20
C SER A 12 -63.90 -24.02 -12.85
N LEU A 13 -64.50 -22.88 -12.54
CA LEU A 13 -65.41 -22.71 -11.40
C LEU A 13 -66.77 -23.27 -11.72
N HIS A 14 -67.21 -24.22 -10.92
CA HIS A 14 -68.59 -24.67 -10.86
C HIS A 14 -69.30 -24.03 -9.66
N SER A 15 -70.35 -23.29 -9.94
CA SER A 15 -71.28 -22.74 -8.98
C SER A 15 -72.29 -23.79 -8.52
N PHE A 16 -72.39 -24.05 -7.22
CA PHE A 16 -73.53 -24.73 -6.64
C PHE A 16 -74.39 -23.74 -5.85
N ARG A 17 -75.64 -23.60 -6.29
CA ARG A 17 -76.76 -22.95 -5.54
C ARG A 17 -77.43 -24.00 -4.64
N TYR A 18 -77.65 -23.64 -3.37
CA TYR A 18 -78.64 -24.29 -2.50
C TYR A 18 -79.57 -23.24 -1.89
N PRO A 19 -80.89 -23.55 -1.73
CA PRO A 19 -81.88 -22.58 -1.33
C PRO A 19 -81.97 -22.47 0.21
N GLY A 20 -82.28 -21.26 0.66
CA GLY A 20 -82.39 -20.95 2.09
C GLY A 20 -83.66 -21.41 2.78
N PRO A 21 -83.72 -21.28 4.10
CA PRO A 21 -85.01 -21.09 4.80
C PRO A 21 -85.05 -19.71 5.49
N ILE A 22 -86.24 -19.14 5.44
CA ILE A 22 -86.76 -17.93 6.08
C ILE A 22 -86.73 -18.09 7.58
N LEU A 23 -86.13 -17.22 8.39
CA LEU A 23 -86.40 -17.05 9.80
C LEU A 23 -86.23 -15.59 10.24
N ARG A 24 -87.39 -15.07 10.63
CA ARG A 24 -87.76 -14.08 11.65
C ARG A 24 -86.72 -13.05 12.11
N ASP A 25 -87.10 -11.80 11.89
CA ASP A 25 -86.67 -10.60 12.57
C ASP A 25 -86.66 -10.71 14.09
N ASN A 26 -85.50 -10.53 14.68
CA ASN A 26 -85.37 -10.11 16.07
C ASN A 26 -84.40 -8.95 16.09
N THR A 27 -84.91 -7.73 16.02
CA THR A 27 -84.16 -6.47 16.20
C THR A 27 -83.68 -6.37 17.63
N LEU A 28 -82.44 -6.84 17.87
CA LEU A 28 -81.66 -6.43 19.03
C LEU A 28 -80.97 -5.12 18.68
N ARG A 29 -81.41 -4.00 19.22
CA ARG A 29 -80.70 -2.71 19.20
C ARG A 29 -79.42 -2.85 20.01
N PHE A 30 -78.28 -3.02 19.33
CA PHE A 30 -77.01 -2.78 19.92
C PHE A 30 -76.75 -1.27 19.96
N THR A 31 -76.82 -0.69 21.16
CA THR A 31 -76.25 0.62 21.44
C THR A 31 -74.73 0.50 21.26
N SER A 32 -74.23 0.99 20.19
CA SER A 32 -72.78 1.17 20.01
C SER A 32 -72.28 2.24 20.97
N THR A 33 -71.70 1.81 22.06
CA THR A 33 -70.82 2.68 22.83
C THR A 33 -69.63 2.96 21.96
N THR A 34 -69.56 4.15 21.34
CA THR A 34 -68.40 4.71 20.72
C THR A 34 -67.35 4.89 21.84
N THR A 35 -66.48 3.88 21.97
CA THR A 35 -65.22 4.06 22.67
C THR A 35 -64.42 5.04 21.84
N THR A 36 -64.42 6.29 22.28
CA THR A 36 -63.47 7.32 21.76
C THR A 36 -62.06 6.82 22.00
N SER A 37 -61.42 6.42 20.94
CA SER A 37 -59.98 6.10 20.96
C SER A 37 -59.21 7.28 21.57
N PRO A 38 -58.26 7.06 22.49
CA PRO A 38 -57.48 8.14 23.04
C PRO A 38 -56.69 8.87 21.94
N PRO A 39 -56.47 10.15 22.09
CA PRO A 39 -56.20 11.07 21.02
C PRO A 39 -54.88 10.80 20.29
N VAL A 40 -54.94 11.02 19.00
CA VAL A 40 -53.84 11.08 17.99
C VAL A 40 -52.57 11.86 18.49
N ALA A 41 -52.67 12.63 19.58
CA ALA A 41 -51.57 13.40 20.18
C ALA A 41 -50.45 12.52 20.76
N ILE A 42 -50.76 11.37 21.40
CA ILE A 42 -49.72 10.48 21.96
C ILE A 42 -48.96 9.77 20.85
N SER A 43 -49.62 9.44 19.74
CA SER A 43 -48.99 8.88 18.55
C SER A 43 -48.01 9.90 17.88
N LYS A 44 -48.44 11.16 17.72
CA LYS A 44 -47.62 12.21 17.17
C LYS A 44 -46.37 12.53 18.03
N ALA A 45 -46.53 12.56 19.37
CA ALA A 45 -45.45 12.77 20.30
C ALA A 45 -44.42 11.63 20.25
N LYS A 46 -44.84 10.38 20.20
CA LYS A 46 -43.97 9.22 20.03
C LYS A 46 -43.22 9.26 18.70
N THR A 47 -43.90 9.58 17.59
CA THR A 47 -43.27 9.72 16.26
C THR A 47 -42.24 10.85 16.24
N ALA A 48 -42.54 11.99 16.88
CA ALA A 48 -41.60 13.10 17.00
C ALA A 48 -40.33 12.68 17.80
N ILE A 49 -40.50 12.01 18.94
CA ILE A 49 -39.38 11.51 19.77
C ILE A 49 -38.53 10.52 18.98
N TYR A 50 -39.13 9.51 18.33
CA TYR A 50 -38.38 8.57 17.51
C TYR A 50 -37.69 9.26 16.32
N GLY A 51 -38.38 10.20 15.66
CA GLY A 51 -37.78 11.01 14.59
C GLY A 51 -36.56 11.79 15.08
N THR A 52 -36.65 12.46 16.22
CA THR A 52 -35.54 13.19 16.83
C THR A 52 -34.39 12.25 17.22
N LEU A 53 -34.69 11.10 17.83
CA LEU A 53 -33.67 10.09 18.16
C LEU A 53 -32.92 9.58 16.91
N VAL A 54 -33.66 9.29 15.83
CA VAL A 54 -33.06 8.85 14.56
C VAL A 54 -32.15 9.95 13.99
N VAL A 55 -32.62 11.20 13.95
CA VAL A 55 -31.81 12.32 13.42
C VAL A 55 -30.55 12.52 14.25
N VAL A 56 -30.67 12.56 15.58
CA VAL A 56 -29.53 12.74 16.49
C VAL A 56 -28.57 11.56 16.37
N SER A 57 -29.06 10.32 16.38
CA SER A 57 -28.22 9.13 16.24
C SER A 57 -27.51 9.09 14.89
N THR A 58 -28.21 9.46 13.81
CA THR A 58 -27.60 9.53 12.47
C THR A 58 -26.55 10.63 12.42
N GLY A 59 -26.81 11.80 13.01
CA GLY A 59 -25.84 12.89 13.09
C GLY A 59 -24.59 12.51 13.87
N LEU A 60 -24.77 11.90 15.05
CA LEU A 60 -23.64 11.38 15.85
C LEU A 60 -22.87 10.30 15.07
N PHE A 61 -23.57 9.36 14.47
CA PHE A 61 -22.91 8.33 13.63
C PHE A 61 -22.11 8.96 12.51
N ALA A 62 -22.64 9.97 11.81
CA ALA A 62 -21.93 10.65 10.73
C ALA A 62 -20.65 11.33 11.23
N VAL A 63 -20.71 12.04 12.37
CA VAL A 63 -19.53 12.67 12.98
C VAL A 63 -18.45 11.63 13.30
N TYR A 64 -18.84 10.53 13.95
CA TYR A 64 -17.92 9.45 14.29
C TYR A 64 -17.40 8.71 13.04
N TYR A 65 -18.23 8.53 12.02
CA TYR A 65 -17.84 7.85 10.79
C TYR A 65 -16.82 8.66 9.97
N PHE A 66 -17.00 9.98 9.86
CA PHE A 66 -16.11 10.80 9.04
C PHE A 66 -14.76 11.13 9.71
N ASP A 67 -14.62 10.95 11.03
CA ASP A 67 -13.33 11.04 11.72
C ASP A 67 -12.60 9.69 11.66
N SER A 68 -11.47 9.63 10.97
CA SER A 68 -10.67 8.40 10.83
C SER A 68 -10.18 7.85 12.17
N ARG A 69 -10.02 8.69 13.20
CA ARG A 69 -9.58 8.30 14.56
C ARG A 69 -10.64 7.57 15.36
N SER A 70 -11.89 7.63 14.90
CA SER A 70 -13.02 7.05 15.64
C SER A 70 -12.84 5.55 15.85
N SER A 71 -13.02 5.13 17.09
CA SER A 71 -12.92 3.73 17.52
C SER A 71 -13.89 2.79 16.77
N ILE A 72 -14.98 3.30 16.21
CA ILE A 72 -15.94 2.52 15.42
C ILE A 72 -15.28 1.84 14.22
N HIS A 73 -14.29 2.49 13.60
CA HIS A 73 -13.57 1.92 12.45
C HIS A 73 -12.78 0.67 12.85
N ARG A 74 -11.96 0.80 13.91
CA ARG A 74 -11.08 -0.29 14.36
C ARG A 74 -11.83 -1.46 14.98
N TYR A 75 -12.82 -1.17 15.83
CA TYR A 75 -13.45 -2.18 16.69
C TYR A 75 -14.78 -2.72 16.14
N ILE A 76 -15.40 -2.03 15.19
CA ILE A 76 -16.70 -2.44 14.63
C ILE A 76 -16.63 -2.62 13.12
N LEU A 77 -16.38 -1.54 12.35
CA LEU A 77 -16.53 -1.58 10.89
C LEU A 77 -15.50 -2.49 10.22
N THR A 78 -14.22 -2.38 10.58
CA THR A 78 -13.15 -3.21 10.00
C THR A 78 -13.30 -4.69 10.37
N PRO A 79 -13.55 -5.08 11.65
CA PRO A 79 -13.85 -6.47 11.99
C PRO A 79 -15.11 -7.02 11.33
N VAL A 80 -16.18 -6.24 11.22
CA VAL A 80 -17.41 -6.66 10.52
C VAL A 80 -17.12 -6.94 9.04
N LEU A 81 -16.46 -6.02 8.34
CA LEU A 81 -16.08 -6.24 6.94
C LEU A 81 -15.21 -7.49 6.77
N ARG A 82 -14.23 -7.70 7.66
CA ARG A 82 -13.31 -8.85 7.61
C ARG A 82 -13.98 -10.19 7.89
N ASN A 83 -14.97 -10.22 8.77
CA ASN A 83 -15.63 -11.46 9.16
C ASN A 83 -16.85 -11.81 8.29
N VAL A 84 -17.50 -10.81 7.67
CA VAL A 84 -18.70 -10.99 6.85
C VAL A 84 -18.36 -11.19 5.37
N LEU A 85 -17.29 -10.57 4.90
CA LEU A 85 -16.85 -10.62 3.49
C LEU A 85 -15.56 -11.42 3.35
N ASP A 86 -15.40 -12.08 2.20
CA ASP A 86 -14.09 -12.61 1.84
C ASP A 86 -13.06 -11.47 1.67
N ALA A 87 -11.77 -11.79 1.85
CA ALA A 87 -10.71 -10.80 1.89
C ALA A 87 -10.64 -9.91 0.64
N GLU A 88 -10.88 -10.46 -0.56
CA GLU A 88 -10.85 -9.69 -1.80
C GLU A 88 -12.08 -8.81 -1.97
N THR A 89 -13.25 -9.28 -1.57
CA THR A 89 -14.51 -8.50 -1.61
C THR A 89 -14.48 -7.37 -0.58
N GLY A 90 -14.05 -7.64 0.65
CA GLY A 90 -13.87 -6.61 1.69
C GLY A 90 -12.92 -5.49 1.24
N HIS A 91 -11.80 -5.85 0.63
CA HIS A 91 -10.85 -4.90 0.04
C HIS A 91 -11.50 -4.03 -1.04
N LYS A 92 -12.24 -4.63 -1.99
CA LYS A 92 -12.95 -3.88 -3.05
C LYS A 92 -14.01 -2.92 -2.50
N VAL A 93 -14.71 -3.31 -1.42
CA VAL A 93 -15.66 -2.42 -0.74
C VAL A 93 -14.93 -1.23 -0.13
N ALA A 94 -13.79 -1.44 0.55
CA ALA A 94 -12.99 -0.36 1.10
C ALA A 94 -12.52 0.64 0.02
N VAL A 95 -11.99 0.14 -1.10
CA VAL A 95 -11.60 0.98 -2.24
C VAL A 95 -12.78 1.79 -2.79
N LYS A 96 -13.97 1.17 -2.97
CA LYS A 96 -15.18 1.87 -3.43
C LYS A 96 -15.62 2.97 -2.48
N VAL A 97 -15.56 2.74 -1.16
CA VAL A 97 -15.89 3.76 -0.16
C VAL A 97 -14.92 4.93 -0.25
N LEU A 98 -13.62 4.68 -0.33
CA LEU A 98 -12.62 5.74 -0.44
C LEU A 98 -12.74 6.50 -1.77
N ARG A 99 -13.02 5.81 -2.87
CA ARG A 99 -13.29 6.42 -4.18
C ARG A 99 -14.50 7.34 -4.19
N SER A 100 -15.54 7.01 -3.43
CA SER A 100 -16.81 7.76 -3.43
C SER A 100 -16.70 9.18 -2.85
N GLY A 101 -15.59 9.53 -2.18
CA GLY A 101 -15.42 10.77 -1.43
C GLY A 101 -16.16 10.80 -0.09
N LEU A 102 -16.94 9.77 0.21
CA LEU A 102 -17.64 9.58 1.49
C LEU A 102 -16.84 8.78 2.52
N GLY A 103 -15.56 8.52 2.24
CA GLY A 103 -14.64 7.89 3.17
C GLY A 103 -14.29 8.81 4.35
N PRO A 104 -13.88 8.21 5.49
CA PRO A 104 -13.33 8.97 6.62
C PRO A 104 -12.11 9.80 6.24
N ARG A 105 -11.78 10.81 7.06
CA ARG A 105 -10.64 11.70 6.83
C ARG A 105 -9.83 11.88 8.10
N ASP A 106 -8.52 12.01 7.94
CA ASP A 106 -7.66 12.54 8.99
C ASP A 106 -7.73 14.08 8.94
N GLN A 107 -8.33 14.68 9.97
CA GLN A 107 -8.51 16.13 10.07
C GLN A 107 -7.43 16.79 10.93
N VAL A 108 -6.52 16.00 11.51
CA VAL A 108 -5.48 16.50 12.40
C VAL A 108 -4.24 16.84 11.58
N LYS A 109 -3.78 18.07 11.69
CA LYS A 109 -2.51 18.48 11.09
C LYS A 109 -1.38 17.61 11.65
N ASP A 110 -0.45 17.23 10.77
CA ASP A 110 0.74 16.51 11.20
C ASP A 110 1.66 17.37 12.04
N ASP A 111 2.30 16.76 13.05
CA ASP A 111 3.29 17.41 13.91
C ASP A 111 4.56 17.67 13.08
N GLU A 112 5.20 18.80 13.31
CA GLU A 112 6.43 19.21 12.61
C GLU A 112 7.58 18.19 12.80
N LEU A 113 7.58 17.44 13.89
CA LEU A 113 8.55 16.35 14.14
C LEU A 113 8.46 15.22 13.13
N LEU A 114 7.32 15.07 12.44
CA LEU A 114 7.09 14.05 11.41
C LEU A 114 7.59 14.44 10.03
N ARG A 115 7.93 15.70 9.78
CA ARG A 115 8.38 16.15 8.46
C ARG A 115 9.55 15.31 7.96
N VAL A 116 9.49 14.96 6.67
CA VAL A 116 10.53 14.15 6.00
C VAL A 116 11.07 14.91 4.82
N LYS A 117 12.39 15.06 4.79
CA LYS A 117 13.09 15.49 3.58
C LYS A 117 13.45 14.25 2.77
N LEU A 118 12.81 14.09 1.62
CA LEU A 118 13.04 12.98 0.70
C LEU A 118 13.37 13.54 -0.67
N TRP A 119 14.61 13.30 -1.14
CA TRP A 119 15.18 14.00 -2.32
C TRP A 119 15.15 15.54 -2.13
N ASP A 120 14.51 16.24 -3.09
CA ASP A 120 14.32 17.69 -3.05
C ASP A 120 12.94 18.10 -2.48
N ASP A 121 12.15 17.11 -2.05
CA ASP A 121 10.79 17.32 -1.60
C ASP A 121 10.68 17.21 -0.08
N GLU A 122 9.77 18.00 0.51
CA GLU A 122 9.42 17.94 1.93
C GLU A 122 8.03 17.34 2.10
N LEU A 123 7.98 16.15 2.73
CA LEU A 123 6.72 15.42 2.96
C LEU A 123 6.19 15.73 4.36
N SER A 124 4.85 15.72 4.50
CA SER A 124 4.17 16.04 5.75
C SER A 124 4.44 15.03 6.88
N ASN A 125 4.71 13.77 6.54
CA ASN A 125 4.98 12.69 7.50
C ASN A 125 5.69 11.51 6.80
N PRO A 126 6.28 10.56 7.57
CA PRO A 126 7.06 9.45 7.00
C PRO A 126 6.24 8.22 6.60
N VAL A 127 4.90 8.28 6.60
CA VAL A 127 4.05 7.09 6.44
C VAL A 127 3.37 7.09 5.07
N GLY A 128 3.71 6.09 4.25
CA GLY A 128 3.13 5.86 2.93
C GLY A 128 2.32 4.57 2.85
N LEU A 129 1.45 4.50 1.84
CA LEU A 129 0.72 3.29 1.48
C LEU A 129 1.49 2.53 0.40
N ALA A 130 1.81 1.26 0.65
CA ALA A 130 2.43 0.38 -0.32
C ALA A 130 1.46 -0.04 -1.43
N ALA A 131 2.00 -0.37 -2.62
CA ALA A 131 1.23 -0.92 -3.73
C ALA A 131 0.40 -2.14 -3.36
N GLY A 132 -0.70 -2.33 -4.08
CA GLY A 132 -1.59 -3.48 -3.93
C GLY A 132 -2.90 -3.16 -3.24
N PHE A 133 -3.04 -2.01 -2.56
CA PHE A 133 -4.32 -1.56 -2.01
C PHE A 133 -5.16 -0.92 -3.13
N ASP A 134 -4.71 0.15 -3.71
CA ASP A 134 -5.36 0.75 -4.89
C ASP A 134 -4.64 0.31 -6.18
N LYS A 135 -5.07 -0.83 -6.71
CA LYS A 135 -4.40 -1.44 -7.87
C LYS A 135 -4.59 -0.66 -9.16
N GLU A 136 -5.69 0.05 -9.25
CA GLU A 136 -6.16 0.68 -10.48
C GLU A 136 -6.19 2.21 -10.43
N GLY A 137 -5.73 2.81 -9.32
CA GLY A 137 -5.78 4.26 -9.13
C GLY A 137 -7.18 4.82 -8.96
N GLU A 138 -8.07 4.07 -8.30
CA GLU A 138 -9.48 4.45 -8.13
C GLU A 138 -9.71 5.33 -6.89
N ALA A 139 -8.89 5.20 -5.85
CA ALA A 139 -9.12 5.77 -4.53
C ALA A 139 -8.00 6.71 -4.04
N ILE A 140 -7.16 7.22 -4.95
CA ILE A 140 -5.95 8.02 -4.63
C ILE A 140 -6.27 9.14 -3.64
N ASP A 141 -7.27 9.98 -3.95
CA ASP A 141 -7.61 11.13 -3.12
C ASP A 141 -8.24 10.74 -1.79
N GLY A 142 -9.00 9.63 -1.76
CA GLY A 142 -9.53 9.05 -0.54
C GLY A 142 -8.42 8.55 0.38
N LEU A 143 -7.37 7.97 -0.18
CA LEU A 143 -6.20 7.49 0.57
C LEU A 143 -5.36 8.65 1.12
N PHE A 144 -5.11 9.69 0.34
CA PHE A 144 -4.49 10.90 0.86
C PHE A 144 -5.31 11.54 1.97
N ASN A 145 -6.65 11.53 1.88
CA ASN A 145 -7.53 12.03 2.93
C ASN A 145 -7.39 11.27 4.26
N LEU A 146 -6.86 10.04 4.27
CA LEU A 146 -6.54 9.29 5.48
C LEU A 146 -5.22 9.72 6.14
N GLY A 147 -4.48 10.64 5.52
CA GLY A 147 -3.25 11.21 6.07
C GLY A 147 -1.95 10.54 5.62
N PHE A 148 -1.98 9.70 4.57
CA PHE A 148 -0.76 9.24 3.91
C PHE A 148 -0.07 10.40 3.19
N SER A 149 1.24 10.49 3.29
CA SER A 149 2.06 11.43 2.50
C SER A 149 2.62 10.80 1.21
N TRP A 150 2.48 9.50 1.05
CA TRP A 150 2.83 8.75 -0.15
C TRP A 150 1.74 7.71 -0.42
N VAL A 151 1.16 7.73 -1.64
CA VAL A 151 0.22 6.71 -2.11
C VAL A 151 0.82 6.01 -3.32
N GLU A 152 1.05 4.69 -3.20
CA GLU A 152 1.55 3.85 -4.29
C GLU A 152 0.41 3.02 -4.87
N ILE A 153 0.01 3.36 -6.12
CA ILE A 153 -0.99 2.60 -6.87
C ILE A 153 -0.34 1.45 -7.65
N GLY A 154 -1.12 0.47 -8.03
CA GLY A 154 -0.65 -0.67 -8.84
C GLY A 154 -0.47 -1.96 -8.03
N SER A 155 0.25 -2.97 -8.57
CA SER A 155 1.11 -2.90 -9.78
C SER A 155 0.26 -2.86 -11.04
N VAL A 156 0.58 -1.94 -11.93
CA VAL A 156 -0.08 -1.79 -13.22
C VAL A 156 0.72 -2.51 -14.30
N THR A 157 0.04 -3.30 -15.15
CA THR A 157 0.68 -4.03 -16.26
C THR A 157 0.32 -3.39 -17.61
N PRO A 158 1.15 -3.53 -18.66
CA PRO A 158 0.86 -2.96 -19.97
C PRO A 158 -0.52 -3.32 -20.52
N LYS A 159 -0.84 -4.62 -20.50
CA LYS A 159 -2.12 -5.16 -20.95
C LYS A 159 -2.98 -5.56 -19.75
N PRO A 160 -4.32 -5.48 -19.87
CA PRO A 160 -5.21 -6.02 -18.86
C PRO A 160 -4.96 -7.52 -18.61
N GLN A 161 -5.00 -7.91 -17.32
CA GLN A 161 -4.92 -9.33 -16.96
C GLN A 161 -5.69 -9.62 -15.66
N PRO A 162 -6.33 -10.81 -15.53
CA PRO A 162 -7.17 -11.13 -14.37
C PRO A 162 -6.36 -11.47 -13.10
N GLY A 163 -5.06 -11.73 -13.24
CA GLY A 163 -4.23 -12.34 -12.19
C GLY A 163 -4.48 -13.84 -12.04
N ASN A 164 -4.06 -14.39 -10.90
CA ASN A 164 -4.20 -15.82 -10.60
C ASN A 164 -5.64 -16.18 -10.20
N PRO A 165 -6.05 -17.48 -10.33
CA PRO A 165 -7.38 -17.93 -9.91
C PRO A 165 -7.67 -17.66 -8.44
N LYS A 166 -8.95 -17.44 -8.12
CA LYS A 166 -9.47 -17.33 -6.76
C LYS A 166 -9.74 -18.70 -6.14
N PRO A 167 -9.71 -18.83 -4.78
CA PRO A 167 -9.32 -17.81 -3.79
C PRO A 167 -7.81 -17.55 -3.82
N ARG A 168 -7.43 -16.29 -3.62
CA ARG A 168 -6.04 -15.83 -3.76
C ARG A 168 -5.57 -14.85 -2.68
N VAL A 169 -6.39 -14.64 -1.67
CA VAL A 169 -6.06 -13.84 -0.48
C VAL A 169 -6.63 -14.54 0.75
N PHE A 170 -5.81 -14.68 1.76
CA PHE A 170 -6.14 -15.37 3.00
C PHE A 170 -5.72 -14.50 4.18
N HIS A 171 -6.67 -14.23 5.09
CA HIS A 171 -6.36 -13.65 6.37
C HIS A 171 -5.74 -14.71 7.29
N LEU A 172 -4.77 -14.29 8.09
CA LEU A 172 -4.19 -15.04 9.19
C LEU A 172 -4.45 -14.25 10.48
N PRO A 173 -5.67 -14.28 11.02
CA PRO A 173 -6.03 -13.47 12.18
C PRO A 173 -5.18 -13.73 13.43
N ALA A 174 -4.76 -14.98 13.65
CA ALA A 174 -3.92 -15.34 14.80
C ALA A 174 -2.56 -14.65 14.77
N ASP A 175 -2.06 -14.34 13.55
CA ASP A 175 -0.73 -13.76 13.34
C ASP A 175 -0.81 -12.29 12.85
N ASN A 176 -2.01 -11.70 12.77
CA ASN A 176 -2.29 -10.41 12.14
C ASN A 176 -1.65 -10.28 10.75
N ALA A 177 -1.64 -11.36 9.99
CA ALA A 177 -0.93 -11.50 8.73
C ALA A 177 -1.87 -11.81 7.56
N LEU A 178 -1.32 -11.71 6.34
CA LEU A 178 -2.01 -12.04 5.11
C LEU A 178 -1.12 -12.94 4.25
N ILE A 179 -1.73 -13.94 3.60
CA ILE A 179 -1.11 -14.64 2.46
C ILE A 179 -1.86 -14.26 1.20
N ASN A 180 -1.12 -13.87 0.16
CA ASN A 180 -1.69 -13.56 -1.14
C ASN A 180 -0.93 -14.24 -2.28
N ARG A 181 -1.66 -14.53 -3.37
CA ARG A 181 -1.14 -15.02 -4.64
C ARG A 181 -1.82 -14.33 -5.82
N TYR A 182 -1.89 -13.00 -5.78
CA TYR A 182 -2.64 -12.20 -6.76
C TYR A 182 -2.15 -12.37 -8.21
N GLY A 183 -0.84 -12.32 -8.48
CA GLY A 183 -0.28 -12.42 -9.83
C GLY A 183 -0.61 -11.21 -10.71
N PHE A 184 -0.55 -9.99 -10.15
CA PHE A 184 -0.80 -8.71 -10.81
C PHE A 184 -2.13 -8.63 -11.58
N PRO A 185 -3.31 -8.78 -10.95
CA PRO A 185 -4.55 -8.37 -11.60
C PRO A 185 -4.48 -6.89 -11.91
N SER A 186 -4.74 -6.52 -13.16
CA SER A 186 -4.67 -5.12 -13.62
C SER A 186 -5.62 -4.89 -14.78
N GLU A 187 -6.21 -3.69 -14.84
CA GLU A 187 -6.99 -3.21 -16.00
C GLU A 187 -6.09 -2.67 -17.12
N GLY A 188 -4.79 -2.62 -16.91
CA GLY A 188 -3.78 -2.21 -17.89
C GLY A 188 -3.50 -0.70 -17.90
N HIS A 189 -2.41 -0.33 -18.60
CA HIS A 189 -1.94 1.06 -18.64
C HIS A 189 -3.03 2.05 -19.08
N VAL A 190 -3.81 1.72 -20.12
CA VAL A 190 -4.81 2.65 -20.68
C VAL A 190 -5.88 3.03 -19.67
N ALA A 191 -6.39 2.06 -18.91
CA ALA A 191 -7.45 2.32 -17.93
C ALA A 191 -6.93 3.20 -16.78
N VAL A 192 -5.77 2.86 -16.21
CA VAL A 192 -5.15 3.62 -15.11
C VAL A 192 -4.75 5.02 -15.59
N LEU A 193 -4.15 5.13 -16.77
CA LEU A 193 -3.76 6.42 -17.36
C LEU A 193 -4.96 7.35 -17.53
N ASN A 194 -6.10 6.83 -17.99
CA ASN A 194 -7.33 7.63 -18.12
C ASN A 194 -7.83 8.15 -16.75
N ARG A 195 -7.68 7.35 -15.68
CA ARG A 195 -8.04 7.80 -14.31
C ARG A 195 -7.09 8.89 -13.81
N LEU A 196 -5.78 8.75 -14.04
CA LEU A 196 -4.81 9.77 -13.66
C LEU A 196 -5.06 11.08 -14.43
N LYS A 197 -5.33 11.01 -15.73
CA LYS A 197 -5.73 12.17 -16.54
C LYS A 197 -7.00 12.84 -16.04
N ALA A 198 -8.01 12.05 -15.64
CA ALA A 198 -9.27 12.57 -15.13
C ALA A 198 -9.14 13.30 -13.77
N ARG A 199 -8.06 13.11 -13.04
CA ARG A 199 -7.75 13.85 -11.80
C ARG A 199 -7.22 15.25 -12.07
N LEU A 200 -6.63 15.49 -13.22
CA LEU A 200 -6.11 16.81 -13.57
C LEU A 200 -7.26 17.80 -13.73
N PRO A 201 -7.16 19.03 -13.19
CA PRO A 201 -8.20 20.04 -13.38
C PRO A 201 -8.46 20.33 -14.87
N ALA A 202 -9.73 20.37 -15.27
CA ALA A 202 -10.12 20.67 -16.64
C ALA A 202 -9.83 22.13 -17.05
N PHE A 203 -9.68 23.01 -16.06
CA PHE A 203 -9.34 24.42 -16.25
C PHE A 203 -8.02 24.72 -15.57
N PHE A 204 -7.10 25.30 -16.31
CA PHE A 204 -5.81 25.72 -15.80
C PHE A 204 -5.98 26.73 -14.67
N SER A 205 -5.57 26.35 -13.48
CA SER A 205 -5.10 27.34 -12.51
C SER A 205 -3.78 27.90 -13.07
N PRO A 206 -3.50 29.20 -12.97
CA PRO A 206 -2.19 29.74 -13.38
C PRO A 206 -1.01 29.13 -12.60
N GLU A 207 -1.30 28.48 -11.46
CA GLU A 207 -0.34 27.70 -10.69
C GLU A 207 -0.56 26.21 -11.00
N GLN A 208 0.31 25.66 -11.84
CA GLN A 208 0.32 24.21 -12.09
C GLN A 208 0.81 23.51 -10.82
N PRO A 209 0.17 22.40 -10.41
CA PRO A 209 0.61 21.66 -9.24
C PRO A 209 2.02 21.10 -9.48
N GLU A 210 2.90 21.29 -8.53
CA GLU A 210 4.29 20.82 -8.60
C GLU A 210 4.37 19.28 -8.64
N HIS A 211 3.40 18.60 -8.02
CA HIS A 211 3.35 17.15 -7.84
C HIS A 211 2.13 16.50 -8.48
N ALA A 212 2.30 15.27 -8.97
CA ALA A 212 1.22 14.41 -9.49
C ALA A 212 0.22 14.01 -8.40
N SER A 213 0.61 14.08 -7.13
CA SER A 213 -0.28 13.93 -5.99
C SER A 213 -1.38 14.99 -5.96
N LEU A 214 -1.17 16.17 -6.58
CA LEU A 214 -2.00 17.37 -6.51
C LEU A 214 -2.13 17.92 -5.08
N ARG A 215 -1.17 17.62 -4.21
CA ARG A 215 -1.14 18.00 -2.79
C ARG A 215 0.26 18.33 -2.35
N GLU A 216 0.40 19.43 -1.64
CA GLU A 216 1.64 19.79 -0.96
C GLU A 216 2.01 18.74 0.08
N GLY A 217 3.30 18.46 0.21
CA GLY A 217 3.83 17.51 1.19
C GLY A 217 3.43 16.05 0.95
N SER A 218 3.04 15.69 -0.30
CA SER A 218 2.62 14.35 -0.65
C SER A 218 3.10 13.93 -2.03
N LEU A 219 3.36 12.63 -2.23
CA LEU A 219 3.81 12.04 -3.49
C LEU A 219 2.88 10.93 -3.98
N LEU A 220 2.61 10.91 -5.30
CA LEU A 220 1.93 9.83 -5.98
C LEU A 220 2.93 8.92 -6.68
N ALA A 221 2.95 7.65 -6.28
CA ALA A 221 3.78 6.64 -6.91
C ALA A 221 2.95 5.67 -7.77
N VAL A 222 3.50 5.29 -8.92
CA VAL A 222 2.95 4.24 -9.79
C VAL A 222 3.87 3.04 -9.78
N ASN A 223 3.38 1.93 -9.24
CA ASN A 223 4.09 0.66 -9.22
C ASN A 223 3.88 -0.06 -10.56
N LEU A 224 4.98 -0.34 -11.24
CA LEU A 224 5.00 -0.98 -12.55
C LEU A 224 5.16 -2.49 -12.39
N GLY A 225 4.31 -3.24 -13.06
CA GLY A 225 4.32 -4.70 -13.07
C GLY A 225 4.46 -5.25 -14.48
N LYS A 226 4.76 -6.55 -14.56
CA LYS A 226 4.95 -7.30 -15.80
C LYS A 226 3.74 -8.17 -16.11
N ASN A 227 3.34 -8.25 -17.38
CA ASN A 227 2.33 -9.20 -17.80
C ASN A 227 2.83 -10.64 -17.65
N LYS A 228 1.95 -11.53 -17.25
CA LYS A 228 2.27 -12.97 -17.10
C LYS A 228 2.68 -13.63 -18.43
N THR A 229 2.18 -13.09 -19.54
CA THR A 229 2.45 -13.58 -20.89
C THR A 229 3.70 -13.01 -21.53
N SER A 230 4.34 -12.01 -20.90
CA SER A 230 5.58 -11.41 -21.41
C SER A 230 6.78 -12.33 -21.14
N VAL A 231 7.77 -12.25 -22.04
CA VAL A 231 9.01 -13.04 -21.92
C VAL A 231 9.69 -12.77 -20.57
N PRO A 232 10.08 -13.77 -19.79
CA PRO A 232 10.58 -13.60 -18.41
C PRO A 232 11.66 -12.53 -18.25
N ASP A 233 12.65 -12.51 -19.14
CA ASP A 233 13.82 -11.61 -19.02
C ASP A 233 13.63 -10.26 -19.73
N SER A 234 12.50 -10.06 -20.45
CA SER A 234 12.24 -8.80 -21.15
C SER A 234 11.98 -7.64 -20.19
N ILE A 235 12.57 -6.50 -20.45
CA ILE A 235 12.39 -5.24 -19.72
C ILE A 235 11.27 -4.37 -20.31
N GLU A 236 10.71 -4.75 -21.47
CA GLU A 236 9.81 -3.91 -22.27
C GLU A 236 8.53 -3.48 -21.52
N ASP A 237 7.99 -4.32 -20.65
CA ASP A 237 6.81 -4.00 -19.86
C ASP A 237 7.07 -2.82 -18.91
N PHE A 238 8.27 -2.77 -18.32
CA PHE A 238 8.69 -1.67 -17.44
C PHE A 238 9.00 -0.40 -18.24
N VAL A 239 9.71 -0.52 -19.35
CA VAL A 239 10.00 0.60 -20.27
C VAL A 239 8.71 1.23 -20.78
N SER A 240 7.74 0.40 -21.20
CA SER A 240 6.40 0.85 -21.62
C SER A 240 5.66 1.57 -20.48
N GLY A 241 5.74 1.04 -19.26
CA GLY A 241 5.13 1.64 -18.07
C GLY A 241 5.74 3.00 -17.75
N VAL A 242 7.07 3.09 -17.77
CA VAL A 242 7.80 4.36 -17.57
C VAL A 242 7.34 5.40 -18.59
N LYS A 243 7.33 5.06 -19.89
CA LYS A 243 6.86 5.99 -20.95
C LYS A 243 5.42 6.46 -20.74
N ALA A 244 4.53 5.54 -20.30
CA ALA A 244 3.13 5.86 -20.10
C ALA A 244 2.89 6.78 -18.90
N PHE A 245 3.58 6.55 -17.77
CA PHE A 245 3.27 7.19 -16.50
C PHE A 245 4.22 8.33 -16.10
N THR A 246 5.33 8.55 -16.79
CA THR A 246 6.22 9.70 -16.55
C THR A 246 5.49 11.04 -16.44
N PRO A 247 4.45 11.35 -17.24
CA PRO A 247 3.74 12.63 -17.11
C PRO A 247 2.76 12.70 -15.92
N TYR A 248 2.53 11.62 -15.19
CA TYR A 248 1.42 11.49 -14.24
C TYR A 248 1.80 10.89 -12.88
N ALA A 249 3.08 10.76 -12.60
CA ALA A 249 3.60 10.21 -11.35
C ALA A 249 4.75 11.07 -10.82
N ASP A 250 4.86 11.20 -9.51
CA ASP A 250 6.04 11.74 -8.83
C ASP A 250 7.13 10.68 -8.72
N VAL A 251 6.72 9.42 -8.60
CA VAL A 251 7.61 8.26 -8.44
C VAL A 251 7.14 7.10 -9.32
N LEU A 252 8.07 6.46 -10.01
CA LEU A 252 7.87 5.23 -10.76
C LEU A 252 8.58 4.09 -10.04
N VAL A 253 7.80 3.10 -9.54
CA VAL A 253 8.34 1.96 -8.80
C VAL A 253 8.50 0.76 -9.72
N VAL A 254 9.74 0.36 -9.96
CA VAL A 254 10.10 -0.84 -10.74
C VAL A 254 10.01 -2.06 -9.83
N ASN A 255 8.95 -2.84 -9.97
CA ASN A 255 8.65 -3.97 -9.09
C ASN A 255 9.12 -5.30 -9.67
N VAL A 256 10.35 -5.70 -9.36
CA VAL A 256 10.96 -6.97 -9.76
C VAL A 256 10.86 -8.08 -8.70
N SER A 257 10.07 -7.86 -7.66
CA SER A 257 10.13 -8.63 -6.41
C SER A 257 8.94 -9.56 -6.16
N SER A 258 7.86 -9.49 -6.97
CA SER A 258 6.68 -10.34 -6.74
C SER A 258 6.99 -11.81 -6.99
N PRO A 259 6.75 -12.70 -6.02
CA PRO A 259 6.94 -14.14 -6.23
C PRO A 259 5.77 -14.80 -6.97
N ASN A 260 4.69 -14.06 -7.19
CA ASN A 260 3.45 -14.59 -7.78
C ASN A 260 3.40 -14.45 -9.30
N THR A 261 4.48 -13.97 -9.93
CA THR A 261 4.65 -13.85 -11.37
C THR A 261 5.90 -14.65 -11.77
N PRO A 262 5.75 -15.70 -12.60
CA PRO A 262 6.87 -16.55 -12.97
C PRO A 262 8.03 -15.78 -13.62
N GLY A 263 9.27 -16.11 -13.22
CA GLY A 263 10.50 -15.51 -13.77
C GLY A 263 10.80 -14.08 -13.34
N LEU A 264 9.86 -13.35 -12.71
CA LEU A 264 10.04 -11.94 -12.40
C LEU A 264 11.24 -11.66 -11.47
N ARG A 265 11.45 -12.51 -10.47
CA ARG A 265 12.57 -12.35 -9.52
C ARG A 265 13.94 -12.60 -10.17
N GLY A 266 13.99 -13.27 -11.33
CA GLY A 266 15.20 -13.41 -12.14
C GLY A 266 15.78 -12.07 -12.59
N LEU A 267 14.92 -11.04 -12.75
CA LEU A 267 15.36 -9.67 -13.06
C LEU A 267 16.16 -9.00 -11.94
N GLN A 268 16.27 -9.60 -10.76
CA GLN A 268 17.13 -9.12 -9.67
C GLN A 268 18.59 -9.61 -9.80
N THR A 269 18.90 -10.48 -10.76
CA THR A 269 20.29 -10.88 -11.06
C THR A 269 21.07 -9.70 -11.63
N ARG A 270 22.36 -9.61 -11.31
CA ARG A 270 23.23 -8.47 -11.62
C ARG A 270 23.10 -7.99 -13.08
N ALA A 271 23.24 -8.88 -14.06
CA ALA A 271 23.22 -8.52 -15.49
C ALA A 271 21.85 -8.00 -15.95
N LEU A 272 20.77 -8.71 -15.62
CA LEU A 272 19.40 -8.33 -16.02
C LEU A 272 18.93 -7.06 -15.28
N LEU A 273 19.31 -6.91 -14.02
CA LEU A 273 18.97 -5.71 -13.25
C LEU A 273 19.66 -4.49 -13.82
N HIS A 274 20.95 -4.58 -14.19
CA HIS A 274 21.68 -3.48 -14.80
C HIS A 274 21.05 -3.04 -16.13
N GLU A 275 20.72 -3.98 -17.02
CA GLU A 275 20.01 -3.70 -18.27
C GLU A 275 18.65 -3.03 -18.04
N LEU A 276 17.86 -3.57 -17.10
CA LEU A 276 16.56 -3.02 -16.73
C LEU A 276 16.68 -1.56 -16.25
N LEU A 277 17.58 -1.30 -15.32
CA LEU A 277 17.73 0.03 -14.73
C LEU A 277 18.17 1.07 -15.75
N LEU A 278 19.12 0.73 -16.62
CA LEU A 278 19.51 1.60 -17.74
C LEU A 278 18.34 1.85 -18.70
N GLY A 279 17.59 0.79 -19.06
CA GLY A 279 16.46 0.89 -19.98
C GLY A 279 15.34 1.79 -19.44
N VAL A 280 14.97 1.64 -18.17
CA VAL A 280 13.89 2.45 -17.56
C VAL A 280 14.33 3.90 -17.32
N SER A 281 15.58 4.15 -16.93
CA SER A 281 16.12 5.51 -16.78
C SER A 281 16.14 6.25 -18.10
N LYS A 282 16.68 5.62 -19.14
CA LYS A 282 16.68 6.17 -20.49
C LYS A 282 15.26 6.51 -20.97
N ALA A 283 14.31 5.59 -20.75
CA ALA A 283 12.93 5.80 -21.17
C ALA A 283 12.27 6.98 -20.43
N ARG A 284 12.55 7.16 -19.11
CA ARG A 284 12.09 8.32 -18.32
C ARG A 284 12.64 9.61 -18.90
N ASP A 285 13.96 9.69 -19.11
CA ASP A 285 14.64 10.91 -19.52
C ASP A 285 14.22 11.34 -20.93
N GLU A 286 14.15 10.39 -21.87
CA GLU A 286 13.65 10.65 -23.24
C GLU A 286 12.21 11.13 -23.23
N THR A 287 11.33 10.49 -22.44
CA THR A 287 9.92 10.87 -22.35
C THR A 287 9.77 12.26 -21.74
N PHE A 288 10.50 12.53 -20.66
CA PHE A 288 10.46 13.84 -20.00
C PHE A 288 11.00 14.95 -20.89
N ALA A 289 12.12 14.73 -21.62
CA ALA A 289 12.65 15.67 -22.59
C ALA A 289 11.66 16.01 -23.72
N GLN A 290 10.90 15.00 -24.20
CA GLN A 290 9.85 15.22 -25.21
C GLN A 290 8.73 16.11 -24.69
N LEU A 291 8.36 16.00 -23.41
CA LEU A 291 7.32 16.82 -22.76
C LEU A 291 7.77 18.30 -22.61
N GLN A 292 9.06 18.55 -22.50
CA GLN A 292 9.63 19.90 -22.38
C GLN A 292 9.73 20.64 -23.73
N THR A 293 9.55 19.94 -24.87
CA THR A 293 9.71 20.54 -26.20
C THR A 293 8.41 21.25 -26.63
N PRO A 294 8.43 22.54 -27.00
CA PRO A 294 7.21 23.35 -27.28
C PRO A 294 6.41 22.97 -28.53
N SER A 295 6.78 21.93 -29.28
CA SER A 295 6.35 21.72 -30.67
C SER A 295 5.09 20.87 -30.87
N SER A 296 4.35 20.47 -29.86
CA SER A 296 3.11 19.73 -30.08
C SER A 296 1.89 20.47 -29.54
N SER A 297 0.92 20.73 -30.44
CA SER A 297 -0.39 21.32 -30.13
C SER A 297 -1.22 20.49 -29.16
N THR A 298 -0.78 19.28 -28.85
CA THR A 298 -1.30 18.39 -27.81
C THR A 298 -0.61 18.58 -26.44
N ALA A 299 0.53 19.29 -26.40
CA ALA A 299 1.31 19.49 -25.16
C ALA A 299 0.69 20.54 -24.23
N ALA A 300 -0.21 21.40 -24.71
CA ALA A 300 -0.87 22.41 -23.87
C ALA A 300 -1.71 21.82 -22.72
N ASN A 301 -1.99 20.51 -22.74
CA ASN A 301 -2.75 19.81 -21.70
C ASN A 301 -1.98 18.69 -21.00
N ALA A 302 -0.68 18.52 -21.24
CA ALA A 302 -0.04 17.22 -20.97
C ALA A 302 0.91 17.16 -19.78
N SER A 303 1.45 18.23 -19.23
CA SER A 303 2.35 18.07 -18.08
C SER A 303 2.21 19.19 -17.07
N SER A 304 1.59 18.86 -15.96
CA SER A 304 1.64 19.65 -14.73
C SER A 304 2.91 19.35 -13.91
N ILE A 305 3.76 18.40 -14.33
CA ILE A 305 4.95 17.97 -13.57
C ILE A 305 6.18 18.69 -14.10
N HIS A 306 6.79 19.49 -13.22
CA HIS A 306 7.99 20.27 -13.55
C HIS A 306 9.32 19.49 -13.40
N LYS A 307 9.29 18.36 -12.69
CA LYS A 307 10.45 17.50 -12.40
C LYS A 307 10.24 16.10 -13.01
N PRO A 308 11.31 15.42 -13.48
CA PRO A 308 11.18 14.02 -13.88
C PRO A 308 10.83 13.17 -12.67
N PRO A 309 9.95 12.16 -12.83
CA PRO A 309 9.61 11.25 -11.74
C PRO A 309 10.84 10.49 -11.25
N LYS A 310 10.91 10.23 -9.96
CA LYS A 310 11.97 9.43 -9.35
C LYS A 310 11.79 7.95 -9.72
N ILE A 311 12.88 7.24 -10.03
CA ILE A 311 12.88 5.80 -10.25
C ILE A 311 13.26 5.10 -8.96
N VAL A 312 12.35 4.26 -8.44
CA VAL A 312 12.53 3.50 -7.21
C VAL A 312 12.45 2.01 -7.50
N LEU A 313 13.46 1.26 -7.08
CA LEU A 313 13.51 -0.20 -7.21
C LEU A 313 12.84 -0.86 -6.01
N LYS A 314 11.92 -1.84 -6.24
CA LYS A 314 11.29 -2.62 -5.15
C LYS A 314 11.79 -4.05 -5.18
N ILE A 315 12.48 -4.46 -4.10
CA ILE A 315 13.16 -5.76 -3.99
C ILE A 315 12.42 -6.75 -3.08
N ALA A 316 12.77 -8.03 -3.21
CA ALA A 316 12.25 -9.11 -2.36
C ALA A 316 12.98 -9.18 -1.01
N PRO A 317 12.31 -9.66 0.06
CA PRO A 317 12.96 -9.86 1.35
C PRO A 317 13.73 -11.19 1.44
N ASP A 318 13.51 -12.09 0.46
CA ASP A 318 14.03 -13.47 0.48
C ASP A 318 15.44 -13.59 -0.15
N LEU A 319 16.07 -12.45 -0.42
CA LEU A 319 17.41 -12.39 -1.01
C LEU A 319 18.48 -12.73 0.04
N THR A 320 19.50 -13.44 -0.40
CA THR A 320 20.72 -13.66 0.39
C THR A 320 21.52 -12.38 0.54
N GLU A 321 22.44 -12.34 1.49
CA GLU A 321 23.33 -11.18 1.68
C GLU A 321 24.14 -10.89 0.41
N SER A 322 24.69 -11.91 -0.25
CA SER A 322 25.42 -11.73 -1.52
C SER A 322 24.55 -11.12 -2.64
N GLU A 323 23.29 -11.54 -2.77
CA GLU A 323 22.38 -10.97 -3.75
C GLU A 323 22.02 -9.50 -3.43
N LEU A 324 21.90 -9.15 -2.13
CA LEU A 324 21.70 -7.77 -1.71
C LEU A 324 22.93 -6.89 -2.02
N VAL A 325 24.13 -7.44 -1.84
CA VAL A 325 25.41 -6.77 -2.21
C VAL A 325 25.45 -6.55 -3.73
N ASP A 326 25.16 -7.58 -4.52
CA ASP A 326 25.11 -7.47 -6.00
C ASP A 326 24.14 -6.36 -6.45
N ILE A 327 22.93 -6.32 -5.84
CA ILE A 327 21.95 -5.25 -6.14
C ILE A 327 22.51 -3.87 -5.79
N ALA A 328 23.16 -3.74 -4.63
CA ALA A 328 23.76 -2.47 -4.22
C ALA A 328 24.88 -2.01 -5.17
N GLU A 329 25.70 -2.95 -5.66
CA GLU A 329 26.74 -2.67 -6.64
C GLU A 329 26.14 -2.19 -7.96
N VAL A 330 25.13 -2.89 -8.49
CA VAL A 330 24.41 -2.48 -9.71
C VAL A 330 23.83 -1.07 -9.58
N ILE A 331 23.22 -0.75 -8.43
CA ILE A 331 22.66 0.58 -8.16
C ILE A 331 23.77 1.65 -8.19
N ARG A 332 24.91 1.39 -7.55
CA ARG A 332 26.05 2.32 -7.54
C ARG A 332 26.67 2.50 -8.93
N GLU A 333 26.85 1.40 -9.67
CA GLU A 333 27.46 1.41 -11.00
C GLU A 333 26.58 2.09 -12.04
N SER A 334 25.26 1.78 -12.03
CA SER A 334 24.32 2.34 -13.00
C SER A 334 24.00 3.82 -12.74
N ASN A 335 24.02 4.25 -11.48
CA ASN A 335 23.63 5.60 -11.03
C ASN A 335 22.27 6.07 -11.61
N THR A 336 21.30 5.16 -11.73
CA THR A 336 20.01 5.40 -12.39
C THR A 336 18.82 5.29 -11.44
N VAL A 337 19.05 4.84 -10.21
CA VAL A 337 18.01 4.61 -9.19
C VAL A 337 18.03 5.73 -8.17
N ASP A 338 16.87 6.33 -7.96
CA ASP A 338 16.69 7.41 -6.99
C ASP A 338 16.36 6.89 -5.56
N GLY A 339 16.01 5.60 -5.40
CA GLY A 339 15.71 5.01 -4.09
C GLY A 339 15.36 3.53 -4.17
N VAL A 340 15.29 2.85 -3.01
CA VAL A 340 14.97 1.41 -2.95
C VAL A 340 13.89 1.14 -1.91
N ILE A 341 12.82 0.41 -2.29
CA ILE A 341 11.82 -0.11 -1.34
C ILE A 341 12.23 -1.49 -0.87
N VAL A 342 12.47 -1.61 0.42
CA VAL A 342 12.85 -2.85 1.13
C VAL A 342 11.79 -3.14 2.19
N SER A 343 10.85 -4.06 1.94
CA SER A 343 10.79 -5.01 0.86
C SER A 343 9.36 -5.26 0.35
N ASN A 344 9.24 -6.20 -0.59
CA ASN A 344 7.98 -6.84 -0.93
C ASN A 344 7.64 -7.94 0.10
N THR A 345 6.69 -8.80 -0.20
CA THR A 345 6.23 -9.93 0.61
C THR A 345 7.14 -11.16 0.47
N THR A 346 7.17 -12.03 1.49
CA THR A 346 8.06 -13.23 1.56
C THR A 346 7.35 -14.52 1.16
N ILE A 347 8.09 -15.46 0.58
CA ILE A 347 7.66 -16.85 0.41
C ILE A 347 7.96 -17.71 1.63
N GLN A 348 8.76 -17.21 2.57
CA GLN A 348 9.11 -17.93 3.79
C GLN A 348 7.88 -18.10 4.69
N ARG A 349 7.93 -19.11 5.54
CA ARG A 349 6.95 -19.41 6.58
C ARG A 349 7.67 -19.53 7.91
N PRO A 350 7.78 -18.42 8.67
CA PRO A 350 8.34 -18.46 10.02
C PRO A 350 7.65 -19.55 10.87
N ALA A 351 8.43 -20.21 11.69
CA ALA A 351 7.94 -21.34 12.50
C ALA A 351 6.87 -20.93 13.52
N GLU A 352 6.90 -19.67 13.93
CA GLU A 352 6.01 -19.05 14.91
C GLU A 352 4.59 -18.84 14.39
N LEU A 353 4.35 -18.97 13.07
CA LEU A 353 3.01 -18.86 12.51
C LEU A 353 2.07 -19.88 13.13
N SER A 354 0.96 -19.39 13.67
CA SER A 354 -0.03 -20.18 14.41
C SER A 354 -1.33 -20.39 13.65
N ASP A 355 -1.67 -19.52 12.71
CA ASP A 355 -2.93 -19.58 11.97
C ASP A 355 -3.05 -20.81 11.06
N LEU A 356 -4.27 -21.32 10.90
CA LEU A 356 -4.57 -22.49 10.07
C LEU A 356 -4.25 -22.25 8.59
N ASN A 357 -4.35 -21.01 8.12
CA ASN A 357 -4.06 -20.64 6.74
C ASN A 357 -2.56 -20.55 6.41
N LYS A 358 -1.66 -20.78 7.38
CA LYS A 358 -0.20 -20.72 7.17
C LYS A 358 0.32 -21.64 6.08
N THR A 359 -0.40 -22.71 5.78
CA THR A 359 -0.05 -23.70 4.74
C THR A 359 -0.44 -23.27 3.33
N GLN A 360 -1.21 -22.18 3.18
CA GLN A 360 -1.59 -21.67 1.87
C GLN A 360 -0.37 -21.24 1.06
N THR A 361 -0.39 -21.58 -0.24
CA THR A 361 0.60 -21.08 -1.19
C THR A 361 0.41 -19.59 -1.46
N GLY A 362 1.50 -18.87 -1.71
CA GLY A 362 1.52 -17.43 -1.96
C GLY A 362 2.55 -16.73 -1.09
N SER A 363 2.51 -15.41 -1.07
CA SER A 363 3.43 -14.60 -0.30
C SER A 363 2.79 -14.08 1.00
N LEU A 364 3.57 -14.11 2.06
CA LEU A 364 3.21 -13.70 3.42
C LEU A 364 3.55 -12.23 3.64
N SER A 365 2.66 -11.49 4.30
CA SER A 365 2.86 -10.12 4.77
C SER A 365 2.29 -9.94 6.18
N GLY A 366 2.60 -8.83 6.83
CA GLY A 366 2.23 -8.54 8.22
C GLY A 366 3.39 -8.73 9.19
N PRO A 367 3.15 -8.68 10.51
CA PRO A 367 4.20 -8.71 11.52
C PRO A 367 5.26 -9.80 11.34
N PRO A 368 4.93 -11.04 10.90
CA PRO A 368 5.96 -12.08 10.68
C PRO A 368 7.01 -11.73 9.59
N LEU A 369 6.73 -10.74 8.73
CA LEU A 369 7.66 -10.26 7.70
C LEU A 369 8.67 -9.24 8.27
N PHE A 370 8.36 -8.58 9.39
CA PHE A 370 9.13 -7.46 9.93
C PHE A 370 10.63 -7.77 10.10
N PRO A 371 11.04 -8.86 10.77
CA PRO A 371 12.46 -9.12 10.98
C PRO A 371 13.22 -9.37 9.68
N LEU A 372 12.60 -10.00 8.69
CA LEU A 372 13.22 -10.27 7.39
C LEU A 372 13.46 -8.97 6.62
N SER A 373 12.45 -8.10 6.55
CA SER A 373 12.55 -6.82 5.85
C SER A 373 13.53 -5.87 6.53
N LEU A 374 13.53 -5.82 7.87
CA LEU A 374 14.46 -4.99 8.65
C LEU A 374 15.91 -5.43 8.45
N THR A 375 16.17 -6.75 8.45
CA THR A 375 17.50 -7.31 8.20
C THR A 375 17.98 -6.98 6.80
N ALA A 376 17.15 -7.22 5.77
CA ALA A 376 17.50 -6.90 4.40
C ALA A 376 17.79 -5.39 4.22
N LEU A 377 17.03 -4.52 4.89
CA LEU A 377 17.26 -3.08 4.84
C LEU A 377 18.61 -2.70 5.49
N ARG A 378 18.93 -3.27 6.65
CA ARG A 378 20.22 -3.01 7.33
C ARG A 378 21.41 -3.41 6.46
N ILE A 379 21.36 -4.60 5.85
CA ILE A 379 22.41 -5.07 4.93
C ILE A 379 22.53 -4.09 3.75
N LEU A 380 21.43 -3.78 3.09
CA LEU A 380 21.46 -2.91 1.92
C LEU A 380 21.96 -1.49 2.27
N ARG A 381 21.61 -0.95 3.47
CA ARG A 381 22.10 0.37 3.91
C ARG A 381 23.61 0.41 4.03
N GLN A 382 24.23 -0.68 4.47
CA GLN A 382 25.70 -0.77 4.60
C GLN A 382 26.42 -0.77 3.25
N HIS A 383 25.71 -1.10 2.15
CA HIS A 383 26.26 -1.20 0.81
C HIS A 383 25.82 -0.09 -0.15
N LEU A 384 24.93 0.82 0.31
CA LEU A 384 24.47 1.96 -0.50
C LEU A 384 24.93 3.31 0.10
N PRO A 385 25.28 4.31 -0.75
CA PRO A 385 25.63 5.64 -0.29
C PRO A 385 24.44 6.34 0.37
N SER A 386 24.72 7.35 1.20
CA SER A 386 23.71 8.16 1.88
C SER A 386 22.76 8.89 0.91
N SER A 387 23.22 9.14 -0.31
CA SER A 387 22.41 9.79 -1.36
C SER A 387 21.24 8.95 -1.89
N ILE A 388 21.25 7.63 -1.67
CA ILE A 388 20.16 6.73 -2.07
C ILE A 388 19.25 6.46 -0.85
N PRO A 389 18.07 7.09 -0.76
CA PRO A 389 17.12 6.81 0.32
C PRO A 389 16.57 5.38 0.24
N LEU A 390 16.42 4.75 1.40
CA LEU A 390 15.72 3.48 1.54
C LEU A 390 14.31 3.72 2.09
N ILE A 391 13.33 3.05 1.49
CA ILE A 391 11.95 3.06 1.92
C ILE A 391 11.66 1.72 2.60
N GLY A 392 11.47 1.72 3.92
CA GLY A 392 11.20 0.51 4.69
C GLY A 392 9.76 0.04 4.50
N ALA A 393 9.58 -1.24 4.15
CA ALA A 393 8.27 -1.85 4.01
C ALA A 393 8.29 -3.30 4.48
N GLY A 394 7.29 -3.70 5.26
CA GLY A 394 7.11 -5.09 5.71
C GLY A 394 6.93 -5.20 7.22
N GLY A 395 5.73 -5.60 7.62
CA GLY A 395 5.39 -5.92 8.99
C GLY A 395 5.15 -4.74 9.93
N ILE A 396 5.26 -3.51 9.48
CA ILE A 396 5.02 -2.30 10.29
C ILE A 396 3.57 -2.29 10.76
N SER A 397 3.38 -2.30 12.08
CA SER A 397 2.08 -2.33 12.76
C SER A 397 1.92 -1.24 13.83
N SER A 398 3.00 -0.52 14.14
CA SER A 398 3.05 0.53 15.16
C SER A 398 4.03 1.64 14.76
N GLY A 399 3.98 2.76 15.50
CA GLY A 399 4.97 3.83 15.39
C GLY A 399 6.37 3.38 15.79
N HIS A 400 6.45 2.48 16.77
CA HIS A 400 7.72 1.86 17.17
C HIS A 400 8.37 1.10 16.02
N ASP A 401 7.61 0.26 15.31
CA ASP A 401 8.12 -0.48 14.15
C ASP A 401 8.65 0.47 13.06
N ALA A 402 7.93 1.57 12.82
CA ALA A 402 8.36 2.59 11.86
C ALA A 402 9.70 3.23 12.26
N LEU A 403 9.89 3.54 13.55
CA LEU A 403 11.14 4.09 14.08
C LEU A 403 12.28 3.08 14.03
N GLU A 404 12.02 1.78 14.21
CA GLU A 404 13.05 0.74 14.03
C GLU A 404 13.58 0.71 12.59
N PHE A 405 12.71 0.90 11.59
CA PHE A 405 13.16 1.08 10.20
C PHE A 405 13.98 2.36 10.02
N ALA A 406 13.58 3.48 10.63
CA ALA A 406 14.35 4.73 10.58
C ALA A 406 15.74 4.56 11.22
N ARG A 407 15.82 3.90 12.38
CA ARG A 407 17.08 3.58 13.07
C ARG A 407 17.95 2.60 12.28
N ALA A 408 17.36 1.81 11.39
CA ALA A 408 18.07 0.96 10.44
C ALA A 408 18.52 1.69 9.16
N GLY A 409 18.21 2.99 9.02
CA GLY A 409 18.61 3.84 7.90
C GLY A 409 17.57 3.98 6.80
N ALA A 410 16.29 3.67 7.07
CA ALA A 410 15.18 4.00 6.17
C ALA A 410 14.84 5.49 6.30
N SER A 411 14.74 6.18 5.15
CA SER A 411 14.31 7.59 5.11
C SER A 411 12.81 7.75 5.23
N PHE A 412 12.05 6.71 4.81
CA PHE A 412 10.60 6.69 4.72
C PHE A 412 10.08 5.27 4.95
N VAL A 413 8.80 5.10 5.30
CA VAL A 413 8.20 3.79 5.51
C VAL A 413 6.88 3.62 4.76
N GLN A 414 6.60 2.38 4.34
CA GLN A 414 5.33 2.01 3.72
C GLN A 414 4.62 0.94 4.52
N VAL A 415 3.30 1.06 4.62
CA VAL A 415 2.43 0.12 5.33
C VAL A 415 1.40 -0.51 4.40
N TYR A 416 0.92 -1.71 4.74
CA TYR A 416 -0.15 -2.39 4.03
C TYR A 416 -1.02 -3.22 4.98
N THR A 417 -0.48 -4.31 5.54
CA THR A 417 -1.25 -5.28 6.33
C THR A 417 -1.79 -4.68 7.63
N GLY A 418 -1.00 -3.86 8.33
CA GLY A 418 -1.45 -3.15 9.52
C GLY A 418 -2.66 -2.25 9.23
N PHE A 419 -2.63 -1.51 8.12
CA PHE A 419 -3.76 -0.71 7.66
C PHE A 419 -4.99 -1.59 7.34
N GLY A 420 -4.80 -2.76 6.72
CA GLY A 420 -5.89 -3.69 6.43
C GLY A 420 -6.56 -4.27 7.69
N TYR A 421 -5.81 -4.46 8.77
CA TYR A 421 -6.32 -4.99 10.04
C TYR A 421 -6.97 -3.94 10.95
N ASP A 422 -6.34 -2.77 11.09
CA ASP A 422 -6.82 -1.70 11.97
C ASP A 422 -7.79 -0.72 11.29
N GLY A 423 -7.82 -0.72 9.96
CA GLY A 423 -8.70 0.16 9.18
C GLY A 423 -8.19 1.60 9.08
N VAL A 424 -9.10 2.51 8.75
CA VAL A 424 -8.79 3.89 8.32
C VAL A 424 -8.07 4.76 9.36
N GLY A 425 -8.18 4.44 10.64
CA GLY A 425 -7.48 5.15 11.73
C GLY A 425 -6.01 4.75 11.92
N PHE A 426 -5.55 3.72 11.22
CA PHE A 426 -4.20 3.18 11.38
C PHE A 426 -3.10 4.23 11.17
N VAL A 427 -3.20 5.01 10.10
CA VAL A 427 -2.19 6.01 9.74
C VAL A 427 -2.03 7.05 10.84
N ARG A 428 -3.14 7.61 11.32
CA ARG A 428 -3.11 8.61 12.40
C ARG A 428 -2.51 8.04 13.67
N ARG A 429 -2.90 6.80 14.05
CA ARG A 429 -2.35 6.14 15.23
C ARG A 429 -0.83 5.96 15.14
N VAL A 430 -0.33 5.47 14.01
CA VAL A 430 1.11 5.29 13.78
C VAL A 430 1.84 6.64 13.87
N LYS A 431 1.30 7.70 13.27
CA LYS A 431 1.88 9.05 13.35
C LYS A 431 1.93 9.56 14.80
N ASP A 432 0.85 9.39 15.55
CA ASP A 432 0.78 9.81 16.96
C ASP A 432 1.79 9.04 17.82
N GLU A 433 1.91 7.72 17.63
CA GLU A 433 2.91 6.88 18.32
C GLU A 433 4.35 7.29 17.98
N ILE A 434 4.65 7.61 16.72
CA ILE A 434 5.97 8.14 16.31
C ILE A 434 6.25 9.46 17.03
N VAL A 435 5.30 10.41 17.03
CA VAL A 435 5.46 11.71 17.69
C VAL A 435 5.71 11.54 19.19
N GLU A 436 5.00 10.63 19.84
CA GLU A 436 5.18 10.35 21.26
C GLU A 436 6.62 9.88 21.57
N GLU A 437 7.16 8.96 20.78
CA GLU A 437 8.54 8.49 20.95
C GLU A 437 9.57 9.56 20.61
N LEU A 438 9.40 10.29 19.51
CA LEU A 438 10.27 11.39 19.12
C LEU A 438 10.36 12.49 20.19
N LYS A 439 9.23 12.84 20.83
CA LYS A 439 9.19 13.81 21.94
C LYS A 439 9.96 13.32 23.17
N LYS A 440 9.91 12.00 23.47
CA LYS A 440 10.69 11.41 24.58
C LYS A 440 12.19 11.48 24.30
N GLU A 441 12.61 11.33 23.04
CA GLU A 441 14.01 11.40 22.62
C GLU A 441 14.50 12.84 22.38
N GLY A 442 13.60 13.83 22.27
CA GLY A 442 13.93 15.21 21.92
C GLY A 442 14.46 15.35 20.48
N LYS A 443 14.00 14.50 19.56
CA LYS A 443 14.46 14.42 18.16
C LYS A 443 13.28 14.51 17.20
N SER A 444 13.57 14.91 15.95
CA SER A 444 12.66 14.77 14.83
C SER A 444 12.90 13.45 14.08
N TRP A 445 11.97 13.06 13.19
CA TRP A 445 12.18 11.94 12.27
C TRP A 445 13.48 12.10 11.44
N ASN A 446 13.70 13.29 10.90
CA ASN A 446 14.91 13.59 10.12
C ASN A 446 16.19 13.44 10.93
N ASP A 447 16.18 13.76 12.23
CA ASP A 447 17.36 13.56 13.09
C ASP A 447 17.70 12.08 13.25
N ILE A 448 16.69 11.23 13.52
CA ILE A 448 16.87 9.77 13.64
C ILE A 448 17.43 9.20 12.32
N VAL A 449 16.82 9.58 11.19
CA VAL A 449 17.25 9.12 9.87
C VAL A 449 18.68 9.56 9.58
N LYS A 450 18.99 10.84 9.82
CA LYS A 450 20.32 11.39 9.56
C LYS A 450 21.39 10.65 10.38
N GLU A 451 21.19 10.51 11.69
CA GLU A 451 22.14 9.78 12.56
C GLU A 451 22.39 8.35 12.06
N SER A 452 21.32 7.65 11.67
CA SER A 452 21.39 6.27 11.21
C SER A 452 22.08 6.15 9.86
N VAL A 453 21.72 7.02 8.92
CA VAL A 453 22.30 7.04 7.57
C VAL A 453 23.79 7.42 7.63
N ASP A 454 24.14 8.45 8.39
CA ASP A 454 25.55 8.89 8.54
C ASP A 454 26.43 7.78 9.15
N LYS A 455 25.86 6.99 10.05
CA LYS A 455 26.57 5.88 10.73
C LYS A 455 26.68 4.63 9.86
N LEU A 456 25.61 4.25 9.16
CA LEU A 456 25.45 2.93 8.56
C LEU A 456 25.75 2.90 7.05
N SER A 457 25.69 4.06 6.34
CA SER A 457 25.83 4.08 4.88
C SER A 457 27.22 3.70 4.42
N TRP A 458 27.24 3.06 3.26
CA TRP A 458 28.46 2.80 2.54
C TRP A 458 29.22 4.11 2.26
N LYS A 459 30.51 4.09 2.52
CA LYS A 459 31.42 5.19 2.23
C LYS A 459 32.46 4.68 1.25
N GLU A 460 32.62 5.41 0.16
CA GLU A 460 33.70 5.12 -0.75
C GLU A 460 35.01 5.23 0.04
N ARG A 461 35.77 4.12 0.14
CA ARG A 461 37.11 4.22 0.66
C ARG A 461 37.86 5.16 -0.26
N LYS A 462 38.15 6.36 0.20
CA LYS A 462 39.13 7.20 -0.50
C LYS A 462 40.36 6.31 -0.62
N SER A 463 40.65 5.89 -1.86
CA SER A 463 41.96 5.29 -2.13
C SER A 463 42.97 6.39 -1.79
N GLU A 464 43.59 6.26 -0.62
CA GLU A 464 44.80 6.99 -0.33
C GLU A 464 45.85 6.47 -1.37
N ARG A 465 45.83 7.11 -2.53
CA ARG A 465 46.81 6.89 -3.62
C ARG A 465 48.24 7.26 -3.19
N GLU A 466 48.45 7.45 -1.89
CA GLU A 466 49.78 7.77 -1.35
C GLU A 466 50.49 6.58 -0.69
N ASP A 467 49.78 5.52 -0.34
CA ASP A 467 50.42 4.28 0.10
C ASP A 467 50.45 3.32 -1.10
N GLY A 468 51.62 3.11 -1.67
CA GLY A 468 51.83 2.13 -2.75
C GLY A 468 51.41 0.73 -2.36
N GLU A 469 51.37 -0.23 -3.30
CA GLU A 469 51.00 -1.65 -3.12
C GLU A 469 51.45 -2.29 -1.81
N VAL A 470 52.53 -1.81 -1.21
CA VAL A 470 53.09 -2.24 0.07
C VAL A 470 52.22 -1.83 1.26
N GLY A 471 51.61 -0.66 1.26
CA GLY A 471 50.72 -0.19 2.31
C GLY A 471 49.40 -0.99 2.37
N LEU A 472 48.92 -1.41 1.19
CA LEU A 472 47.72 -2.27 1.09
C LEU A 472 47.99 -3.67 1.70
N LEU A 473 49.15 -4.26 1.37
CA LEU A 473 49.55 -5.55 1.89
C LEU A 473 49.84 -5.52 3.41
N ILE A 474 50.31 -4.40 3.93
CA ILE A 474 50.53 -4.23 5.39
C ILE A 474 49.16 -4.20 6.12
N ARG A 475 48.14 -3.47 5.59
CA ARG A 475 46.80 -3.44 6.20
C ARG A 475 46.12 -4.81 6.13
N GLU A 476 46.15 -5.48 4.99
CA GLU A 476 45.62 -6.85 4.88
C GLU A 476 46.28 -7.81 5.87
N ALA A 477 47.59 -7.68 6.07
CA ALA A 477 48.32 -8.46 7.04
C ALA A 477 47.94 -8.13 8.50
N GLU A 478 47.66 -6.85 8.81
CA GLU A 478 47.18 -6.44 10.14
C GLU A 478 45.74 -6.90 10.38
N GLU A 479 44.84 -6.83 9.39
CA GLU A 479 43.48 -7.36 9.51
C GLU A 479 43.48 -8.86 9.69
N LEU A 480 44.31 -9.60 8.97
CA LEU A 480 44.47 -11.06 9.13
C LEU A 480 45.02 -11.42 10.52
N LYS A 481 45.97 -10.64 11.02
CA LYS A 481 46.52 -10.81 12.37
C LYS A 481 45.44 -10.59 13.43
N ASN A 482 44.67 -9.51 13.36
CA ASN A 482 43.61 -9.24 14.30
C ASN A 482 42.52 -10.31 14.27
N TRP A 483 42.22 -10.87 13.08
CA TRP A 483 41.29 -11.99 12.96
C TRP A 483 41.84 -13.29 13.58
N LEU A 484 43.11 -13.57 13.38
CA LEU A 484 43.80 -14.72 14.03
C LEU A 484 43.88 -14.57 15.55
N ASP A 485 44.12 -13.38 16.05
CA ASP A 485 44.15 -13.11 17.50
C ASP A 485 42.76 -13.32 18.13
N ALA A 486 41.68 -12.84 17.45
CA ALA A 486 40.32 -13.07 17.86
C ALA A 486 39.90 -14.55 17.80
N LEU A 487 40.42 -15.31 16.86
CA LEU A 487 40.20 -16.75 16.74
C LEU A 487 40.93 -17.51 17.90
N ASN A 488 42.16 -17.11 18.21
CA ASN A 488 42.91 -17.68 19.32
C ASN A 488 42.22 -17.41 20.67
N GLU A 489 41.72 -16.19 20.90
CA GLU A 489 40.95 -15.88 22.11
C GLU A 489 39.68 -16.73 22.24
N ARG A 490 39.01 -17.05 21.14
CA ARG A 490 37.85 -17.95 21.12
C ARG A 490 38.26 -19.41 21.44
N PHE A 491 39.34 -19.89 20.85
CA PHE A 491 39.89 -21.22 21.15
C PHE A 491 40.31 -21.35 22.61
N ASP A 492 40.98 -20.34 23.15
CA ASP A 492 41.41 -20.33 24.56
C ASP A 492 40.21 -20.25 25.53
N ALA A 493 39.12 -19.62 25.13
CA ALA A 493 37.88 -19.60 25.90
C ALA A 493 37.14 -20.93 25.86
N GLU A 494 37.13 -21.64 24.74
CA GLU A 494 36.53 -22.98 24.62
C GLU A 494 37.35 -24.06 25.35
N VAL A 495 38.68 -23.98 25.34
CA VAL A 495 39.56 -24.92 26.05
C VAL A 495 39.47 -24.75 27.59
N LYS A 496 39.10 -23.58 28.11
CA LYS A 496 38.89 -23.35 29.55
C LYS A 496 37.54 -23.83 30.07
N VAL A 497 36.63 -24.28 29.20
CA VAL A 497 35.28 -24.77 29.55
C VAL A 497 35.22 -26.31 29.55
N ILE A 498 36.27 -26.98 29.09
CA ILE A 498 36.47 -28.43 29.17
C ILE A 498 37.41 -28.73 30.33
#